data_896cd779af000d09935721115536382e
#
_entry.id   896cd779af000d09935721115536382e
#
_cell.length_a   1.000
_cell.length_b   1.000
_cell.length_c   1.000
_cell.angle_alpha   90.00
_cell.angle_beta   90.00
_cell.angle_gamma   90.00
#
_symmetry.space_group_name_H-M   'P 1'
#
loop_
_entity.id
_entity.type
_entity.pdbx_description
1 polymer ?
#
loop_
_entity_poly.entity_id
_entity_poly.type
_entity_poly.pdbx_seq_one_letter_code
_entity_poly.pdbx_strand_id
1 'polypeptide(L)'
;MLAQRYRPTLIGAQLASIGIWWSKLTLDEEIIGFSCCLLTNTAGELKLDKLYIHPNHQRKGYGAMLIEETMKTARENHCTHLTLAVNKNNHAAIAAYQRCGFEISGAVVTDIGNGFVMDDVIMAHTL
;
A
#
# COMPACT_ATOMS: atom_id res chain seq x y z
N MET A 1 -23.33 15.84 -9.23
CA MET A 1 -23.48 16.53 -7.96
C MET A 1 -23.47 15.59 -6.78
N LEU A 2 -24.43 14.73 -6.68
CA LEU A 2 -24.46 13.77 -5.58
C LEU A 2 -23.25 12.83 -5.57
N ALA A 3 -22.71 12.51 -6.73
CA ALA A 3 -21.53 11.67 -6.84
C ALA A 3 -20.32 12.23 -6.11
N GLN A 4 -20.20 13.55 -6.03
CA GLN A 4 -19.07 14.17 -5.33
C GLN A 4 -19.15 14.02 -3.82
N ARG A 5 -20.35 13.88 -3.27
CA ARG A 5 -20.55 13.65 -1.83
C ARG A 5 -20.04 12.30 -1.38
N TYR A 6 -20.02 11.34 -2.30
CA TYR A 6 -19.61 9.97 -2.01
C TYR A 6 -18.20 9.67 -2.48
N ARG A 7 -17.49 10.70 -2.90
CA ARG A 7 -16.07 10.57 -3.22
C ARG A 7 -15.23 10.55 -1.96
N PRO A 8 -14.38 9.54 -1.78
CA PRO A 8 -13.47 9.53 -0.66
C PRO A 8 -12.52 10.72 -0.72
N THR A 9 -12.26 11.31 0.41
CA THR A 9 -11.24 12.35 0.55
C THR A 9 -9.94 11.69 0.99
N LEU A 10 -8.88 11.98 0.26
CA LEU A 10 -7.55 11.47 0.56
C LEU A 10 -6.81 12.51 1.39
N ILE A 11 -6.39 12.11 2.58
CA ILE A 11 -5.65 12.97 3.50
C ILE A 11 -4.33 12.31 3.83
N GLY A 12 -3.23 13.05 3.60
CA GLY A 12 -1.90 12.57 3.92
C GLY A 12 -1.34 13.20 5.18
N ALA A 13 -0.64 12.43 5.98
CA ALA A 13 0.15 12.90 7.10
C ALA A 13 1.59 12.45 6.87
N GLN A 14 2.53 13.38 7.02
CA GLN A 14 3.92 13.15 6.68
C GLN A 14 4.80 13.20 7.92
N LEU A 15 5.57 12.14 8.12
CA LEU A 15 6.70 12.12 9.03
C LEU A 15 7.97 12.04 8.18
N ALA A 16 8.10 13.01 7.26
CA ALA A 16 9.14 13.00 6.24
C ALA A 16 10.56 12.99 6.83
N SER A 17 10.74 13.59 7.99
CA SER A 17 12.04 13.59 8.67
C SER A 17 12.53 12.20 9.05
N ILE A 18 11.63 11.22 9.15
CA ILE A 18 11.97 9.83 9.44
C ILE A 18 11.55 8.88 8.32
N GLY A 19 11.11 9.44 7.17
CA GLY A 19 10.82 8.65 5.97
C GLY A 19 9.56 7.79 6.07
N ILE A 20 8.54 8.27 6.74
CA ILE A 20 7.25 7.57 6.89
C ILE A 20 6.12 8.48 6.45
N TRP A 21 5.20 7.95 5.66
CA TRP A 21 4.02 8.68 5.18
C TRP A 21 2.77 7.84 5.41
N TRP A 22 1.76 8.48 6.02
CA TRP A 22 0.44 7.91 6.20
C TRP A 22 -0.55 8.61 5.30
N SER A 23 -1.49 7.86 4.74
CA SER A 23 -2.62 8.40 3.99
C SER A 23 -3.90 7.72 4.45
N LYS A 24 -4.99 8.47 4.50
CA LYS A 24 -6.29 7.92 4.84
C LYS A 24 -7.33 8.36 3.82
N LEU A 25 -8.31 7.50 3.59
CA LEU A 25 -9.50 7.80 2.82
C LEU A 25 -10.66 7.98 3.77
N THR A 26 -11.38 9.07 3.61
CA THR A 26 -12.59 9.35 4.40
C THR A 26 -13.79 9.50 3.48
N LEU A 27 -14.93 9.04 3.95
CA LEU A 27 -16.21 9.18 3.27
C LEU A 27 -17.24 9.51 4.34
N ASP A 28 -17.94 10.65 4.17
CA ASP A 28 -18.90 11.14 5.16
C ASP A 28 -18.31 11.19 6.58
N GLU A 29 -17.09 11.71 6.69
CA GLU A 29 -16.34 11.86 7.94
C GLU A 29 -15.88 10.55 8.59
N GLU A 30 -16.13 9.42 7.96
CA GLU A 30 -15.64 8.12 8.43
C GLU A 30 -14.39 7.71 7.67
N ILE A 31 -13.42 7.14 8.39
CA ILE A 31 -12.23 6.57 7.78
C ILE A 31 -12.61 5.22 7.18
N ILE A 32 -12.51 5.08 5.87
CA ILE A 32 -12.84 3.85 5.17
C ILE A 32 -11.61 3.07 4.71
N GLY A 33 -10.44 3.67 4.81
CA GLY A 33 -9.19 3.02 4.45
C GLY A 33 -7.99 3.86 4.81
N PHE A 34 -6.83 3.21 4.85
CA PHE A 34 -5.57 3.90 5.09
C PHE A 34 -4.41 3.12 4.46
N SER A 35 -3.29 3.83 4.29
CA SER A 35 -2.03 3.23 3.90
C SER A 35 -0.88 3.85 4.66
N CYS A 36 0.20 3.11 4.76
CA CYS A 36 1.46 3.59 5.30
C CYS A 36 2.58 3.13 4.40
N CYS A 37 3.46 4.03 4.01
CA CYS A 37 4.67 3.68 3.29
C CYS A 37 5.89 4.29 3.96
N LEU A 38 7.04 3.67 3.73
CA LEU A 38 8.27 4.11 4.38
C LEU A 38 9.48 3.86 3.48
N LEU A 39 10.51 4.68 3.68
CA LEU A 39 11.81 4.46 3.06
C LEU A 39 12.48 3.26 3.74
N THR A 40 13.17 2.46 2.93
CA THR A 40 13.91 1.30 3.41
C THR A 40 15.40 1.60 3.43
N ASN A 41 16.21 0.62 3.84
CA ASN A 41 17.67 0.74 3.79
C ASN A 41 18.21 0.62 2.36
N THR A 42 17.38 0.26 1.42
CA THR A 42 17.76 0.17 0.01
C THR A 42 17.51 1.52 -0.66
N ALA A 43 18.56 2.07 -1.29
CA ALA A 43 18.44 3.35 -1.98
C ALA A 43 17.39 3.26 -3.10
N GLY A 44 16.54 4.27 -3.18
CA GLY A 44 15.52 4.35 -4.23
C GLY A 44 14.29 3.47 -3.99
N GLU A 45 14.19 2.81 -2.85
CA GLU A 45 13.06 1.94 -2.53
C GLU A 45 12.12 2.59 -1.53
N LEU A 46 10.83 2.63 -1.87
CA LEU A 46 9.76 2.94 -0.95
C LEU A 46 8.95 1.65 -0.73
N LYS A 47 8.66 1.33 0.53
CA LYS A 47 7.88 0.14 0.87
C LYS A 47 6.47 0.54 1.26
N LEU A 48 5.47 -0.07 0.62
CA LEU A 48 4.09 0.00 1.06
C LEU A 48 3.93 -1.00 2.21
N ASP A 49 3.92 -0.49 3.44
CA ASP A 49 3.95 -1.32 4.64
C ASP A 49 2.55 -1.77 5.07
N LYS A 50 1.57 -0.90 4.92
CA LYS A 50 0.18 -1.18 5.29
C LYS A 50 -0.77 -0.61 4.25
N LEU A 51 -1.78 -1.40 3.90
CA LEU A 51 -2.90 -0.97 3.06
C LEU A 51 -4.14 -1.65 3.57
N TYR A 52 -5.12 -0.86 3.97
CA TYR A 52 -6.37 -1.38 4.52
C TYR A 52 -7.56 -0.64 3.91
N ILE A 53 -8.57 -1.39 3.50
CA ILE A 53 -9.88 -0.85 3.10
C ILE A 53 -10.93 -1.57 3.93
N HIS A 54 -11.82 -0.79 4.56
CA HIS A 54 -12.92 -1.33 5.34
C HIS A 54 -13.73 -2.32 4.47
N PRO A 55 -14.13 -3.49 5.01
CA PRO A 55 -14.80 -4.53 4.22
C PRO A 55 -16.03 -4.04 3.43
N ASN A 56 -16.78 -3.11 3.99
CA ASN A 56 -17.97 -2.56 3.32
C ASN A 56 -17.65 -1.68 2.12
N HIS A 57 -16.38 -1.32 1.95
CA HIS A 57 -15.91 -0.41 0.91
C HIS A 57 -14.91 -1.04 -0.04
N GLN A 58 -14.69 -2.34 0.06
CA GLN A 58 -13.80 -3.07 -0.84
C GLN A 58 -14.41 -3.23 -2.23
N ARG A 59 -13.56 -3.50 -3.22
CA ARG A 59 -13.93 -3.71 -4.63
C ARG A 59 -14.52 -2.48 -5.30
N LYS A 60 -14.18 -1.28 -4.83
CA LYS A 60 -14.64 -0.01 -5.39
C LYS A 60 -13.50 0.85 -5.94
N GLY A 61 -12.30 0.30 -6.04
CA GLY A 61 -11.14 1.02 -6.53
C GLY A 61 -10.44 1.91 -5.49
N TYR A 62 -10.85 1.86 -4.23
CA TYR A 62 -10.27 2.72 -3.20
C TYR A 62 -8.84 2.32 -2.84
N GLY A 63 -8.54 1.01 -2.88
CA GLY A 63 -7.16 0.55 -2.71
C GLY A 63 -6.24 1.10 -3.78
N ALA A 64 -6.70 1.16 -5.02
CA ALA A 64 -5.93 1.74 -6.12
C ALA A 64 -5.65 3.23 -5.89
N MET A 65 -6.58 3.98 -5.29
CA MET A 65 -6.36 5.39 -4.94
C MET A 65 -5.20 5.54 -3.95
N LEU A 66 -5.14 4.68 -2.94
CA LEU A 66 -4.06 4.70 -1.96
C LEU A 66 -2.72 4.29 -2.58
N ILE A 67 -2.73 3.32 -3.49
CA ILE A 67 -1.52 2.91 -4.22
C ILE A 67 -1.03 4.05 -5.10
N GLU A 68 -1.91 4.76 -5.80
CA GLU A 68 -1.55 5.93 -6.61
C GLU A 68 -0.89 7.02 -5.76
N GLU A 69 -1.44 7.28 -4.58
CA GLU A 69 -0.84 8.25 -3.65
C GLU A 69 0.54 7.80 -3.19
N THR A 70 0.71 6.51 -2.94
CA THR A 70 2.01 5.95 -2.56
C THR A 70 3.03 6.10 -3.71
N MET A 71 2.60 5.87 -4.95
CA MET A 71 3.47 6.08 -6.12
C MET A 71 3.87 7.54 -6.26
N LYS A 72 2.94 8.47 -6.01
CA LYS A 72 3.23 9.90 -6.03
C LYS A 72 4.28 10.26 -4.98
N THR A 73 4.11 9.75 -3.76
CA THR A 73 5.07 9.95 -2.68
C THR A 73 6.45 9.42 -3.06
N ALA A 74 6.50 8.23 -3.67
CA ALA A 74 7.75 7.64 -4.13
C ALA A 74 8.45 8.53 -5.14
N ARG A 75 7.72 9.04 -6.14
CA ARG A 75 8.30 9.93 -7.16
C ARG A 75 8.79 11.23 -6.57
N GLU A 76 8.02 11.82 -5.65
CA GLU A 76 8.38 13.07 -4.98
C GLU A 76 9.64 12.92 -4.12
N ASN A 77 9.93 11.72 -3.68
CA ASN A 77 11.12 11.41 -2.86
C ASN A 77 12.23 10.71 -3.66
N HIS A 78 12.17 10.82 -4.98
CA HIS A 78 13.18 10.31 -5.91
C HIS A 78 13.41 8.80 -5.80
N CYS A 79 12.38 8.06 -5.41
CA CYS A 79 12.44 6.60 -5.42
C CYS A 79 12.25 6.07 -6.83
N THR A 80 12.91 4.96 -7.13
CA THR A 80 12.86 4.33 -8.44
C THR A 80 11.90 3.15 -8.48
N HIS A 81 11.56 2.60 -7.33
CA HIS A 81 10.62 1.48 -7.26
C HIS A 81 9.88 1.45 -5.93
N LEU A 82 8.74 0.81 -5.97
CA LEU A 82 7.84 0.61 -4.83
C LEU A 82 7.74 -0.89 -4.57
N THR A 83 7.87 -1.29 -3.31
CA THR A 83 7.79 -2.70 -2.92
C THR A 83 6.70 -2.93 -1.88
N LEU A 84 6.27 -4.17 -1.76
CA LEU A 84 5.36 -4.62 -0.71
C LEU A 84 5.57 -6.10 -0.45
N ALA A 85 5.10 -6.56 0.71
CA ALA A 85 5.06 -7.97 1.04
C ALA A 85 3.59 -8.38 1.26
N VAL A 86 3.20 -9.54 0.74
CA VAL A 86 1.84 -10.05 0.87
C VAL A 86 1.90 -11.56 1.07
N ASN A 87 1.01 -12.09 1.92
CA ASN A 87 0.98 -13.53 2.14
C ASN A 87 0.78 -14.28 0.82
N LYS A 88 1.58 -15.32 0.59
CA LYS A 88 1.57 -16.07 -0.67
C LYS A 88 0.22 -16.69 -1.01
N ASN A 89 -0.62 -16.92 0.00
CA ASN A 89 -1.95 -17.50 -0.18
C ASN A 89 -3.04 -16.46 -0.41
N ASN A 90 -2.70 -15.19 -0.30
CA ASN A 90 -3.66 -14.10 -0.54
C ASN A 90 -3.72 -13.80 -2.05
N HIS A 91 -4.32 -14.71 -2.79
CA HIS A 91 -4.38 -14.63 -4.25
C HIS A 91 -5.16 -13.41 -4.74
N ALA A 92 -6.18 -13.00 -4.01
CA ALA A 92 -6.98 -11.82 -4.37
C ALA A 92 -6.14 -10.54 -4.27
N ALA A 93 -5.36 -10.40 -3.20
CA ALA A 93 -4.49 -9.23 -3.04
C ALA A 93 -3.37 -9.23 -4.09
N ILE A 94 -2.73 -10.38 -4.33
CA ILE A 94 -1.69 -10.50 -5.34
C ILE A 94 -2.24 -10.08 -6.72
N ALA A 95 -3.41 -10.58 -7.10
CA ALA A 95 -4.03 -10.22 -8.37
C ALA A 95 -4.34 -8.72 -8.44
N ALA A 96 -4.82 -8.13 -7.34
CA ALA A 96 -5.11 -6.70 -7.29
C ALA A 96 -3.84 -5.86 -7.46
N TYR A 97 -2.75 -6.24 -6.81
CA TYR A 97 -1.47 -5.54 -6.97
C TYR A 97 -0.92 -5.71 -8.38
N GLN A 98 -1.06 -6.89 -8.98
CA GLN A 98 -0.67 -7.11 -10.37
C GLN A 98 -1.43 -6.20 -11.33
N ARG A 99 -2.72 -5.98 -11.09
CA ARG A 99 -3.52 -5.03 -11.87
C ARG A 99 -3.03 -3.59 -11.73
N CYS A 100 -2.39 -3.27 -10.61
CA CYS A 100 -1.79 -1.97 -10.37
C CYS A 100 -0.36 -1.84 -10.91
N GLY A 101 0.16 -2.88 -11.54
CA GLY A 101 1.48 -2.87 -12.18
C GLY A 101 2.59 -3.51 -11.35
N PHE A 102 2.28 -4.13 -10.23
CA PHE A 102 3.26 -4.84 -9.43
C PHE A 102 3.53 -6.23 -10.01
N GLU A 103 4.76 -6.68 -9.83
CA GLU A 103 5.18 -8.02 -10.23
C GLU A 103 5.82 -8.73 -9.04
N ILE A 104 5.69 -10.04 -8.97
CA ILE A 104 6.38 -10.81 -7.94
C ILE A 104 7.87 -10.77 -8.23
N SER A 105 8.65 -10.31 -7.25
CA SER A 105 10.11 -10.18 -7.39
C SER A 105 10.87 -11.13 -6.46
N GLY A 106 10.20 -11.73 -5.49
CA GLY A 106 10.86 -12.63 -4.55
C GLY A 106 9.89 -13.21 -3.54
N ALA A 107 10.45 -13.91 -2.57
CA ALA A 107 9.70 -14.50 -1.49
C ALA A 107 10.50 -14.41 -0.21
N VAL A 108 9.82 -14.34 0.93
CA VAL A 108 10.45 -14.31 2.24
C VAL A 108 9.65 -15.16 3.22
N VAL A 109 10.37 -15.92 4.05
CA VAL A 109 9.77 -16.68 5.15
C VAL A 109 10.30 -16.08 6.44
N THR A 110 9.40 -15.62 7.29
CA THR A 110 9.76 -14.99 8.56
C THR A 110 9.25 -15.85 9.70
N ASP A 111 10.15 -16.27 10.60
CA ASP A 111 9.79 -16.97 11.83
C ASP A 111 9.17 -15.96 12.80
N ILE A 112 7.92 -16.18 13.19
CA ILE A 112 7.21 -15.33 14.14
C ILE A 112 7.05 -15.97 15.52
N GLY A 113 7.76 -17.08 15.77
CA GLY A 113 7.77 -17.77 17.06
C GLY A 113 6.77 -18.91 17.18
N ASN A 114 6.98 -19.76 18.18
CA ASN A 114 6.11 -20.91 18.49
C ASN A 114 5.88 -21.86 17.31
N GLY A 115 6.85 -21.97 16.40
CA GLY A 115 6.73 -22.84 15.23
C GLY A 115 5.89 -22.26 14.09
N PHE A 116 5.44 -21.02 14.20
CA PHE A 116 4.70 -20.34 13.14
C PHE A 116 5.64 -19.53 12.26
N VAL A 117 5.29 -19.43 10.98
CA VAL A 117 6.04 -18.62 10.01
C VAL A 117 5.08 -17.74 9.21
N MET A 118 5.59 -16.56 8.82
CA MET A 118 4.97 -15.76 7.78
C MET A 118 5.66 -16.08 6.46
N ASP A 119 4.87 -16.52 5.49
CA ASP A 119 5.37 -16.92 4.17
C ASP A 119 4.80 -15.97 3.14
N ASP A 120 5.61 -14.98 2.78
CA ASP A 120 5.18 -13.86 1.95
C ASP A 120 5.89 -13.87 0.61
N VAL A 121 5.21 -13.32 -0.40
CA VAL A 121 5.85 -12.91 -1.64
C VAL A 121 6.15 -11.42 -1.57
N ILE A 122 7.27 -11.03 -2.18
CA ILE A 122 7.64 -9.64 -2.36
C ILE A 122 7.21 -9.24 -3.75
N MET A 123 6.52 -8.13 -3.85
CA MET A 123 6.10 -7.55 -5.12
C MET A 123 6.76 -6.20 -5.30
N ALA A 124 7.05 -5.85 -6.53
CA ALA A 124 7.71 -4.59 -6.86
C ALA A 124 7.09 -3.95 -8.10
N HIS A 125 7.11 -2.64 -8.13
CA HIS A 125 6.69 -1.83 -9.26
C HIS A 125 7.75 -0.79 -9.54
N THR A 126 8.27 -0.79 -10.77
CA THR A 126 9.23 0.23 -11.22
C THR A 126 8.48 1.51 -11.57
N LEU A 127 8.98 2.62 -11.09
CA LEU A 127 8.37 3.94 -11.29
C LEU A 127 8.94 4.66 -12.51
#